data_e1eb10c1373728db5ea387dab24041cb
#
_entry.id   e1eb10c1373728db5ea387dab24041cb
#
_cell.length_a   1.000
_cell.length_b   1.000
_cell.length_c   1.000
_cell.angle_alpha   90.00
_cell.angle_beta   90.00
_cell.angle_gamma   90.00
#
_symmetry.space_group_name_H-M   'P 1'
#
loop_
_entity.id
_entity.type
_entity.pdbx_description
1 polymer ?
#
loop_
_entity_poly.entity_id
_entity_poly.type
_entity_poly.pdbx_seq_one_letter_code
_entity_poly.pdbx_strand_id
1 'polypeptide(L)'
;MNKRADSSVSLHPLIADRWSPRAYDESATMSGEDLTAIFEAARWAPSAFNAQPWKFILGLRGDENFKLITSVLVPFNQECASRASALVLTNVIGFREDGTENQTAMYDTGLAVSLMTVEANHRGYDVHQMSGFDHAATKAKFPLGAGIEPVTCIAIGKRTSPDSLSEEIKARELAPRTRKALSEIVNITW
;
A
#
# COMPACT_ATOMS: atom_id res chain seq x y z
N MET A 1 18.69 -0.08 -8.43
CA MET A 1 18.78 -1.42 -7.80
C MET A 1 17.78 -2.34 -8.49
N ASN A 2 18.21 -3.51 -8.95
CA ASN A 2 17.31 -4.51 -9.53
C ASN A 2 16.94 -5.54 -8.45
N LYS A 3 15.66 -5.63 -8.10
CA LYS A 3 15.09 -6.61 -7.17
C LYS A 3 13.99 -7.43 -7.85
N ARG A 4 14.23 -7.84 -9.09
CA ARG A 4 13.31 -8.70 -9.83
C ARG A 4 13.02 -9.99 -9.05
N ALA A 5 11.79 -10.47 -9.13
CA ALA A 5 11.39 -11.73 -8.49
C ALA A 5 12.25 -12.88 -9.05
N ASP A 6 12.80 -13.70 -8.15
CA ASP A 6 13.39 -14.98 -8.47
C ASP A 6 12.25 -16.00 -8.63
N SER A 7 11.99 -16.40 -9.88
CA SER A 7 10.86 -17.28 -10.24
C SER A 7 11.31 -18.29 -11.27
N SER A 8 10.88 -19.55 -11.12
CA SER A 8 11.14 -20.63 -12.06
C SER A 8 10.48 -20.47 -13.43
N VAL A 9 9.52 -19.55 -13.54
CA VAL A 9 8.80 -19.22 -14.77
C VAL A 9 8.77 -17.72 -15.00
N SER A 10 8.53 -17.29 -16.24
CA SER A 10 8.40 -15.87 -16.56
C SER A 10 7.10 -15.31 -15.99
N LEU A 11 7.22 -14.23 -15.20
CA LEU A 11 6.10 -13.45 -14.69
C LEU A 11 5.96 -12.17 -15.49
N HIS A 12 4.71 -11.62 -15.51
CA HIS A 12 4.49 -10.29 -16.08
C HIS A 12 5.39 -9.25 -15.38
N PRO A 13 6.02 -8.32 -16.11
CA PRO A 13 6.98 -7.36 -15.54
C PRO A 13 6.45 -6.60 -14.32
N LEU A 14 5.19 -6.14 -14.35
CA LEU A 14 4.56 -5.43 -13.21
C LEU A 14 4.50 -6.28 -11.93
N ILE A 15 4.51 -7.61 -12.03
CA ILE A 15 4.55 -8.52 -10.88
C ILE A 15 6.00 -8.81 -10.49
N ALA A 16 6.85 -9.13 -11.50
CA ALA A 16 8.23 -9.50 -11.28
C ALA A 16 9.06 -8.37 -10.66
N ASP A 17 8.87 -7.14 -11.13
CA ASP A 17 9.69 -5.98 -10.76
C ASP A 17 9.12 -5.20 -9.55
N ARG A 18 7.85 -5.45 -9.17
CA ARG A 18 7.21 -4.82 -8.03
C ARG A 18 7.83 -5.27 -6.70
N TRP A 19 8.20 -4.36 -5.87
CA TRP A 19 8.56 -4.58 -4.46
C TRP A 19 8.14 -3.35 -3.63
N SER A 20 8.39 -3.31 -2.33
CA SER A 20 8.00 -2.22 -1.44
C SER A 20 9.24 -1.43 -1.03
N PRO A 21 9.64 -0.38 -1.77
CA PRO A 21 10.81 0.43 -1.47
C PRO A 21 10.57 1.33 -0.27
N ARG A 22 11.66 1.76 0.34
CA ARG A 22 11.69 2.68 1.49
C ARG A 22 12.32 4.01 1.16
N ALA A 23 13.09 4.08 0.05
CA ALA A 23 13.72 5.30 -0.42
C ALA A 23 12.87 5.95 -1.51
N TYR A 24 12.36 7.14 -1.24
CA TYR A 24 11.56 7.93 -2.18
C TYR A 24 12.25 9.23 -2.55
N ASP A 25 12.07 9.65 -3.79
CA ASP A 25 12.52 10.94 -4.31
C ASP A 25 11.59 12.06 -3.83
N GLU A 26 12.11 12.91 -2.96
CA GLU A 26 11.37 14.03 -2.40
C GLU A 26 11.03 15.13 -3.43
N SER A 27 11.69 15.14 -4.58
CA SER A 27 11.37 16.08 -5.67
C SER A 27 10.21 15.61 -6.54
N ALA A 28 9.92 14.29 -6.52
CA ALA A 28 8.87 13.72 -7.35
C ALA A 28 7.48 14.10 -6.83
N THR A 29 6.61 14.48 -7.74
CA THR A 29 5.18 14.76 -7.50
C THR A 29 4.32 13.79 -8.29
N MET A 30 3.03 13.75 -7.97
CA MET A 30 2.03 12.96 -8.70
C MET A 30 1.05 13.91 -9.37
N SER A 31 0.67 13.61 -10.61
CA SER A 31 -0.38 14.34 -11.31
C SER A 31 -1.78 13.95 -10.79
N GLY A 32 -2.77 14.81 -10.96
CA GLY A 32 -4.16 14.48 -10.65
C GLY A 32 -4.69 13.32 -11.50
N GLU A 33 -4.20 13.20 -12.74
CA GLU A 33 -4.55 12.08 -13.63
C GLU A 33 -4.00 10.75 -13.09
N ASP A 34 -2.72 10.71 -12.68
CA ASP A 34 -2.12 9.50 -12.10
C ASP A 34 -2.84 9.06 -10.82
N LEU A 35 -3.14 10.03 -9.94
CA LEU A 35 -3.91 9.76 -8.72
C LEU A 35 -5.28 9.18 -9.05
N THR A 36 -6.01 9.80 -9.97
CA THR A 36 -7.34 9.33 -10.39
C THR A 36 -7.27 7.90 -10.93
N ALA A 37 -6.32 7.61 -11.82
CA ALA A 37 -6.19 6.28 -12.40
C ALA A 37 -5.84 5.21 -11.36
N ILE A 38 -4.96 5.53 -10.40
CA ILE A 38 -4.58 4.62 -9.31
C ILE A 38 -5.81 4.27 -8.44
N PHE A 39 -6.64 5.26 -8.09
CA PHE A 39 -7.86 5.01 -7.32
C PHE A 39 -8.98 4.37 -8.16
N GLU A 40 -9.08 4.67 -9.46
CA GLU A 40 -9.96 3.97 -10.38
C GLU A 40 -9.61 2.47 -10.46
N ALA A 41 -8.33 2.12 -10.52
CA ALA A 41 -7.92 0.72 -10.49
C ALA A 41 -8.39 0.01 -9.19
N ALA A 42 -8.29 0.68 -8.04
CA ALA A 42 -8.83 0.16 -6.79
C ALA A 42 -10.35 0.03 -6.83
N ARG A 43 -11.07 1.01 -7.39
CA ARG A 43 -12.53 1.02 -7.51
C ARG A 43 -13.07 -0.14 -8.36
N TRP A 44 -12.32 -0.57 -9.38
CA TRP A 44 -12.68 -1.69 -10.25
C TRP A 44 -12.27 -3.07 -9.73
N ALA A 45 -11.79 -3.16 -8.49
CA ALA A 45 -11.52 -4.45 -7.88
C ALA A 45 -12.82 -5.26 -7.70
N PRO A 46 -12.76 -6.59 -7.83
CA PRO A 46 -13.90 -7.42 -7.49
C PRO A 46 -14.14 -7.43 -5.96
N SER A 47 -15.40 -7.60 -5.57
CA SER A 47 -15.78 -7.81 -4.17
C SER A 47 -17.00 -8.72 -4.08
N ALA A 48 -17.12 -9.46 -2.98
CA ALA A 48 -18.26 -10.33 -2.75
C ALA A 48 -19.55 -9.49 -2.76
N PHE A 49 -20.53 -9.90 -3.58
CA PHE A 49 -21.79 -9.18 -3.77
C PHE A 49 -21.64 -7.72 -4.22
N ASN A 50 -20.48 -7.36 -4.79
CA ASN A 50 -20.14 -5.98 -5.15
C ASN A 50 -20.23 -5.01 -3.98
N ALA A 51 -19.90 -5.48 -2.77
CA ALA A 51 -20.01 -4.70 -1.53
C ALA A 51 -19.00 -3.54 -1.43
N GLN A 52 -17.88 -3.60 -2.18
CA GLN A 52 -16.87 -2.52 -2.27
C GLN A 52 -16.47 -1.97 -0.89
N PRO A 53 -15.98 -2.82 0.04
CA PRO A 53 -15.83 -2.49 1.45
C PRO A 53 -14.57 -1.68 1.77
N TRP A 54 -14.04 -0.95 0.85
CA TRP A 54 -12.83 -0.15 0.99
C TRP A 54 -13.13 1.34 1.06
N LYS A 55 -12.37 2.04 1.89
CA LYS A 55 -12.39 3.50 1.98
C LYS A 55 -10.96 4.01 2.12
N PHE A 56 -10.61 4.98 1.30
CA PHE A 56 -9.25 5.54 1.27
C PHE A 56 -9.28 7.00 1.72
N ILE A 57 -8.26 7.40 2.49
CA ILE A 57 -7.97 8.80 2.79
C ILE A 57 -6.60 9.10 2.19
N LEU A 58 -6.57 10.01 1.24
CA LEU A 58 -5.38 10.47 0.55
C LEU A 58 -4.78 11.68 1.26
N GLY A 59 -3.46 11.67 1.44
CA GLY A 59 -2.65 12.82 1.80
C GLY A 59 -1.57 13.03 0.76
N LEU A 60 -1.47 14.21 0.19
CA LEU A 60 -0.36 14.60 -0.68
C LEU A 60 0.73 15.26 0.15
N ARG A 61 1.99 15.01 -0.20
CA ARG A 61 3.11 15.60 0.54
C ARG A 61 2.92 17.11 0.68
N GLY A 62 2.92 17.55 1.92
CA GLY A 62 2.75 18.96 2.31
C GLY A 62 1.34 19.31 2.77
N ASP A 63 0.30 18.52 2.47
CA ASP A 63 -1.05 18.75 2.96
C ASP A 63 -1.28 18.24 4.39
N GLU A 64 -2.46 18.53 4.96
CA GLU A 64 -2.79 18.18 6.34
C GLU A 64 -2.99 16.66 6.50
N ASN A 65 -3.64 15.99 5.56
CA ASN A 65 -3.84 14.55 5.62
C ASN A 65 -2.51 13.80 5.61
N PHE A 66 -1.54 14.24 4.79
CA PHE A 66 -0.20 13.65 4.76
C PHE A 66 0.48 13.78 6.12
N LYS A 67 0.41 14.94 6.76
CA LYS A 67 0.97 15.17 8.11
C LYS A 67 0.28 14.29 9.16
N LEU A 68 -1.03 14.21 9.12
CA LEU A 68 -1.81 13.38 10.04
C LEU A 68 -1.48 11.89 9.88
N ILE A 69 -1.43 11.38 8.63
CA ILE A 69 -1.07 9.98 8.36
C ILE A 69 0.36 9.70 8.81
N THR A 70 1.32 10.58 8.49
CA THR A 70 2.71 10.44 8.95
C THR A 70 2.79 10.37 10.48
N SER A 71 2.02 11.21 11.18
CA SER A 71 2.07 11.32 12.64
C SER A 71 1.57 10.09 13.40
N VAL A 72 0.85 9.19 12.76
CA VAL A 72 0.36 7.94 13.38
C VAL A 72 1.23 6.72 13.04
N LEU A 73 2.18 6.85 12.11
CA LEU A 73 3.13 5.78 11.78
C LEU A 73 4.13 5.56 12.94
N VAL A 74 4.60 4.33 13.10
CA VAL A 74 5.75 4.06 13.97
C VAL A 74 7.01 4.72 13.42
N PRO A 75 8.01 5.08 14.25
CA PRO A 75 9.18 5.86 13.82
C PRO A 75 9.90 5.31 12.59
N PHE A 76 10.06 3.98 12.52
CA PHE A 76 10.66 3.30 11.37
C PHE A 76 9.92 3.60 10.06
N ASN A 77 8.58 3.57 10.08
CA ASN A 77 7.77 3.85 8.91
C ASN A 77 7.69 5.36 8.60
N GLN A 78 7.77 6.21 9.61
CA GLN A 78 7.82 7.66 9.41
C GLN A 78 9.03 8.08 8.57
N GLU A 79 10.22 7.54 8.87
CA GLU A 79 11.44 7.84 8.13
C GLU A 79 11.31 7.51 6.64
N CYS A 80 10.68 6.37 6.33
CA CYS A 80 10.46 5.96 4.94
C CYS A 80 9.37 6.79 4.25
N ALA A 81 8.22 6.92 4.92
CA ALA A 81 7.00 7.44 4.34
C ALA A 81 7.00 8.96 4.16
N SER A 82 7.71 9.72 5.02
CA SER A 82 7.76 11.18 4.97
C SER A 82 8.27 11.74 3.64
N ARG A 83 9.01 10.95 2.88
CA ARG A 83 9.59 11.31 1.58
C ARG A 83 8.71 10.91 0.38
N ALA A 84 7.67 10.12 0.59
CA ALA A 84 6.76 9.71 -0.47
C ALA A 84 6.00 10.90 -1.09
N SER A 85 5.54 10.77 -2.32
CA SER A 85 4.73 11.81 -2.98
C SER A 85 3.30 11.85 -2.43
N ALA A 86 2.78 10.68 -2.02
CA ALA A 86 1.46 10.56 -1.41
C ALA A 86 1.46 9.46 -0.33
N LEU A 87 0.58 9.64 0.66
CA LEU A 87 0.23 8.64 1.65
C LEU A 87 -1.26 8.32 1.55
N VAL A 88 -1.62 7.07 1.68
CA VAL A 88 -3.01 6.62 1.68
C VAL A 88 -3.28 5.82 2.94
N LEU A 89 -4.25 6.26 3.74
CA LEU A 89 -4.80 5.45 4.82
C LEU A 89 -5.89 4.56 4.23
N THR A 90 -5.67 3.25 4.23
CA THR A 90 -6.64 2.26 3.79
C THR A 90 -7.51 1.85 4.96
N ASN A 91 -8.82 1.92 4.76
CA ASN A 91 -9.80 1.52 5.74
C ASN A 91 -10.73 0.46 5.16
N VAL A 92 -11.24 -0.42 6.02
CA VAL A 92 -12.22 -1.44 5.69
C VAL A 92 -13.56 -1.12 6.31
N ILE A 93 -14.65 -1.32 5.56
CA ILE A 93 -16.04 -1.23 6.03
C ILE A 93 -16.46 -2.65 6.42
N GLY A 94 -16.54 -2.93 7.72
CA GLY A 94 -16.77 -4.27 8.25
C GLY A 94 -18.19 -4.79 8.15
N PHE A 95 -19.16 -3.93 7.79
CA PHE A 95 -20.58 -4.27 7.72
C PHE A 95 -21.17 -3.93 6.36
N ARG A 96 -22.14 -4.70 5.91
CA ARG A 96 -22.97 -4.43 4.72
C ARG A 96 -24.03 -3.39 5.03
N GLU A 97 -24.71 -2.89 3.99
CA GLU A 97 -25.78 -1.89 4.13
C GLU A 97 -26.96 -2.38 4.97
N ASP A 98 -27.20 -3.69 5.00
CA ASP A 98 -28.24 -4.33 5.84
C ASP A 98 -27.83 -4.52 7.31
N GLY A 99 -26.61 -4.08 7.68
CA GLY A 99 -26.05 -4.20 9.02
C GLY A 99 -25.41 -5.56 9.33
N THR A 100 -25.38 -6.50 8.38
CA THR A 100 -24.71 -7.79 8.57
C THR A 100 -23.19 -7.66 8.43
N GLU A 101 -22.43 -8.46 9.18
CA GLU A 101 -20.97 -8.50 9.08
C GLU A 101 -20.54 -8.93 7.68
N ASN A 102 -19.60 -8.20 7.11
CA ASN A 102 -18.99 -8.57 5.83
C ASN A 102 -17.69 -9.36 6.06
N GLN A 103 -17.81 -10.68 6.13
CA GLN A 103 -16.67 -11.56 6.40
C GLN A 103 -15.57 -11.52 5.34
N THR A 104 -15.86 -11.07 4.12
CA THR A 104 -14.87 -10.92 3.05
C THR A 104 -14.28 -9.51 2.94
N ALA A 105 -14.72 -8.57 3.77
CA ALA A 105 -14.34 -7.16 3.65
C ALA A 105 -12.83 -6.92 3.59
N MET A 106 -12.06 -7.60 4.44
CA MET A 106 -10.60 -7.47 4.48
C MET A 106 -9.94 -8.05 3.22
N TYR A 107 -10.43 -9.20 2.75
CA TYR A 107 -9.96 -9.84 1.51
C TYR A 107 -10.22 -8.94 0.30
N ASP A 108 -11.45 -8.45 0.17
CA ASP A 108 -11.87 -7.57 -0.93
C ASP A 108 -11.10 -6.25 -0.93
N THR A 109 -10.86 -5.66 0.26
CA THR A 109 -10.01 -4.47 0.42
C THR A 109 -8.57 -4.75 -0.03
N GLY A 110 -8.03 -5.94 0.28
CA GLY A 110 -6.70 -6.35 -0.20
C GLY A 110 -6.63 -6.45 -1.73
N LEU A 111 -7.69 -6.91 -2.40
CA LEU A 111 -7.79 -6.92 -3.86
C LEU A 111 -7.76 -5.51 -4.45
N ALA A 112 -8.50 -4.57 -3.85
CA ALA A 112 -8.49 -3.17 -4.27
C ALA A 112 -7.09 -2.54 -4.15
N VAL A 113 -6.39 -2.76 -3.03
CA VAL A 113 -5.01 -2.29 -2.82
C VAL A 113 -4.04 -2.97 -3.79
N SER A 114 -4.28 -4.23 -4.16
CA SER A 114 -3.45 -4.94 -5.14
C SER A 114 -3.54 -4.29 -6.53
N LEU A 115 -4.75 -4.01 -7.02
CA LEU A 115 -4.95 -3.34 -8.31
C LEU A 115 -4.41 -1.90 -8.31
N MET A 116 -4.65 -1.15 -7.23
CA MET A 116 -4.02 0.16 -7.00
C MET A 116 -2.49 0.08 -7.15
N THR A 117 -1.87 -0.93 -6.57
CA THR A 117 -0.41 -1.12 -6.62
C THR A 117 0.08 -1.42 -8.03
N VAL A 118 -0.64 -2.25 -8.78
CA VAL A 118 -0.31 -2.59 -10.17
C VAL A 118 -0.38 -1.35 -11.06
N GLU A 119 -1.46 -0.57 -10.95
CA GLU A 119 -1.64 0.66 -11.73
C GLU A 119 -0.58 1.71 -11.39
N ALA A 120 -0.27 1.90 -10.09
CA ALA A 120 0.80 2.80 -9.67
C ALA A 120 2.14 2.40 -10.28
N ASN A 121 2.49 1.10 -10.27
CA ASN A 121 3.74 0.63 -10.88
C ASN A 121 3.73 0.79 -12.40
N HIS A 122 2.58 0.59 -13.07
CA HIS A 122 2.44 0.85 -14.50
C HIS A 122 2.75 2.32 -14.85
N ARG A 123 2.35 3.25 -13.98
CA ARG A 123 2.60 4.70 -14.11
C ARG A 123 3.97 5.14 -13.60
N GLY A 124 4.85 4.20 -13.21
CA GLY A 124 6.21 4.48 -12.76
C GLY A 124 6.33 4.97 -11.31
N TYR A 125 5.30 4.72 -10.50
CA TYR A 125 5.35 4.93 -9.05
C TYR A 125 5.50 3.61 -8.32
N ASP A 126 6.25 3.61 -7.23
CA ASP A 126 6.40 2.47 -6.34
C ASP A 126 5.49 2.61 -5.12
N VAL A 127 5.07 1.47 -4.59
CA VAL A 127 4.08 1.39 -3.51
C VAL A 127 4.60 0.55 -2.35
N HIS A 128 4.47 1.07 -1.13
CA HIS A 128 4.83 0.36 0.09
C HIS A 128 3.65 0.37 1.08
N GLN A 129 3.04 -0.79 1.30
CA GLN A 129 2.02 -0.96 2.33
C GLN A 129 2.67 -1.22 3.69
N MET A 130 2.22 -0.48 4.72
CA MET A 130 2.76 -0.51 6.07
C MET A 130 1.65 -0.80 7.08
N SER A 131 1.86 -1.79 7.95
CA SER A 131 0.96 -2.12 9.06
C SER A 131 1.41 -1.51 10.40
N GLY A 132 2.62 -0.93 10.45
CA GLY A 132 3.17 -0.32 11.65
C GLY A 132 2.67 1.11 11.84
N PHE A 133 1.52 1.28 12.48
CA PHE A 133 0.92 2.57 12.86
C PHE A 133 0.06 2.40 14.12
N ASP A 134 -0.24 3.50 14.80
CA ASP A 134 -1.10 3.52 15.98
C ASP A 134 -2.58 3.60 15.57
N HIS A 135 -3.30 2.49 15.73
CA HIS A 135 -4.72 2.38 15.39
C HIS A 135 -5.61 3.30 16.22
N ALA A 136 -5.33 3.46 17.52
CA ALA A 136 -6.13 4.30 18.40
C ALA A 136 -5.95 5.79 18.06
N ALA A 137 -4.70 6.22 17.88
CA ALA A 137 -4.39 7.57 17.42
C ALA A 137 -4.96 7.86 16.03
N THR A 138 -4.98 6.86 15.12
CA THR A 138 -5.57 7.00 13.79
C THR A 138 -7.07 7.27 13.88
N LYS A 139 -7.81 6.49 14.66
CA LYS A 139 -9.26 6.70 14.87
C LYS A 139 -9.57 8.05 15.53
N ALA A 140 -8.70 8.51 16.42
CA ALA A 140 -8.86 9.82 17.06
C ALA A 140 -8.66 11.00 16.08
N LYS A 141 -7.73 10.83 15.11
CA LYS A 141 -7.41 11.88 14.13
C LYS A 141 -8.30 11.85 12.88
N PHE A 142 -8.81 10.68 12.52
CA PHE A 142 -9.68 10.49 11.37
C PHE A 142 -11.06 9.97 11.83
N PRO A 143 -12.13 10.78 11.76
CA PRO A 143 -13.48 10.36 12.14
C PRO A 143 -14.04 9.40 11.07
N LEU A 144 -13.68 8.12 11.17
CA LEU A 144 -13.98 7.12 10.14
C LEU A 144 -15.46 6.70 10.13
N GLY A 145 -16.19 6.87 11.23
CA GLY A 145 -17.54 6.34 11.40
C GLY A 145 -17.58 4.93 12.01
N ALA A 146 -18.74 4.52 12.46
CA ALA A 146 -18.94 3.21 13.08
C ALA A 146 -18.70 2.08 12.04
N GLY A 147 -18.05 1.01 12.47
CA GLY A 147 -17.79 -0.16 11.62
C GLY A 147 -16.71 0.04 10.56
N ILE A 148 -15.99 1.16 10.55
CA ILE A 148 -14.85 1.40 9.66
C ILE A 148 -13.57 1.31 10.46
N GLU A 149 -12.65 0.44 10.00
CA GLU A 149 -11.39 0.16 10.68
C GLU A 149 -10.19 0.49 9.78
N PRO A 150 -9.15 1.17 10.30
CA PRO A 150 -7.92 1.38 9.54
C PRO A 150 -7.14 0.06 9.41
N VAL A 151 -6.60 -0.21 8.22
CA VAL A 151 -5.95 -1.49 7.87
C VAL A 151 -4.46 -1.31 7.62
N THR A 152 -4.10 -0.39 6.72
CA THR A 152 -2.71 -0.10 6.34
C THR A 152 -2.54 1.36 6.00
N CYS A 153 -1.32 1.87 6.21
CA CYS A 153 -0.87 3.09 5.58
C CYS A 153 -0.03 2.73 4.34
N ILE A 154 -0.26 3.39 3.22
CA ILE A 154 0.42 3.12 1.96
C ILE A 154 1.22 4.35 1.56
N ALA A 155 2.52 4.19 1.31
CA ALA A 155 3.35 5.22 0.68
C ALA A 155 3.41 4.98 -0.83
N ILE A 156 3.23 6.06 -1.60
CA ILE A 156 3.30 6.06 -3.08
C ILE A 156 4.27 7.15 -3.51
N GLY A 157 5.23 6.81 -4.38
CA GLY A 157 6.20 7.79 -4.88
C GLY A 157 7.18 7.15 -5.85
N LYS A 158 8.10 7.94 -6.39
CA LYS A 158 9.19 7.44 -7.20
C LYS A 158 10.34 7.01 -6.29
N ARG A 159 10.84 5.79 -6.48
CA ARG A 159 12.00 5.30 -5.72
C ARG A 159 13.28 6.05 -6.13
N THR A 160 14.21 6.16 -5.19
CA THR A 160 15.54 6.73 -5.38
C THR A 160 16.63 5.85 -4.75
N SER A 161 17.86 6.35 -4.72
CA SER A 161 18.95 5.70 -4.00
C SER A 161 18.65 5.65 -2.49
N PRO A 162 19.02 4.56 -1.78
CA PRO A 162 18.83 4.44 -0.34
C PRO A 162 19.86 5.24 0.49
N ASP A 163 20.69 6.06 -0.13
CA ASP A 163 21.81 6.74 0.56
C ASP A 163 21.37 7.73 1.63
N SER A 164 20.13 8.21 1.53
CA SER A 164 19.55 9.14 2.50
C SER A 164 18.83 8.45 3.66
N LEU A 165 18.74 7.13 3.67
CA LEU A 165 18.13 6.36 4.76
C LEU A 165 19.13 6.09 5.89
N SER A 166 18.60 5.91 7.12
CA SER A 166 19.42 5.40 8.22
C SER A 166 20.00 4.04 7.88
N GLU A 167 21.13 3.66 8.49
CA GLU A 167 21.82 2.40 8.20
C GLU A 167 20.92 1.18 8.44
N GLU A 168 20.04 1.22 9.44
CA GLU A 168 19.09 0.14 9.71
C GLU A 168 18.10 -0.03 8.54
N ILE A 169 17.51 1.06 8.08
CA ILE A 169 16.53 1.01 6.98
C ILE A 169 17.22 0.69 5.66
N LYS A 170 18.41 1.25 5.44
CA LYS A 170 19.24 0.96 4.25
C LYS A 170 19.60 -0.52 4.16
N ALA A 171 19.96 -1.15 5.27
CA ALA A 171 20.22 -2.60 5.28
C ALA A 171 18.99 -3.41 4.83
N ARG A 172 17.79 -3.06 5.31
CA ARG A 172 16.53 -3.71 4.88
C ARG A 172 16.19 -3.38 3.43
N GLU A 173 16.49 -2.16 2.98
CA GLU A 173 16.30 -1.74 1.60
C GLU A 173 17.18 -2.52 0.64
N LEU A 174 18.41 -2.83 1.03
CA LEU A 174 19.39 -3.56 0.22
C LEU A 174 19.19 -5.09 0.28
N ALA A 175 18.53 -5.61 1.30
CA ALA A 175 18.32 -7.06 1.48
C ALA A 175 17.62 -7.70 0.27
N PRO A 176 17.99 -8.92 -0.14
CA PRO A 176 17.36 -9.64 -1.23
C PRO A 176 15.87 -9.93 -0.93
N ARG A 177 15.07 -10.06 -1.97
CA ARG A 177 13.69 -10.53 -1.84
C ARG A 177 13.70 -12.05 -1.69
N THR A 178 12.90 -12.53 -0.76
CA THR A 178 12.70 -13.96 -0.56
C THR A 178 11.21 -14.31 -0.58
N ARG A 179 10.89 -15.54 -0.94
CA ARG A 179 9.56 -16.13 -0.85
C ARG A 179 9.69 -17.58 -0.41
N LYS A 180 8.63 -18.11 0.19
CA LYS A 180 8.48 -19.54 0.40
C LYS A 180 8.51 -20.28 -0.93
N ALA A 181 8.88 -21.55 -0.93
CA ALA A 181 8.77 -22.38 -2.10
C ALA A 181 7.31 -22.52 -2.55
N LEU A 182 7.08 -22.69 -3.85
CA LEU A 182 5.72 -22.79 -4.38
C LEU A 182 4.96 -23.97 -3.77
N SER A 183 5.65 -25.09 -3.50
CA SER A 183 5.09 -26.27 -2.83
C SER A 183 4.61 -26.04 -1.39
N GLU A 184 5.07 -24.97 -0.74
CA GLU A 184 4.60 -24.61 0.62
C GLU A 184 3.29 -23.79 0.60
N ILE A 185 2.93 -23.23 -0.56
CA ILE A 185 1.75 -22.35 -0.69
C ILE A 185 0.69 -22.93 -1.62
N VAL A 186 1.03 -23.91 -2.43
CA VAL A 186 0.10 -24.59 -3.34
C VAL A 186 0.32 -26.08 -3.23
N ASN A 187 -0.75 -26.82 -2.98
CA ASN A 187 -0.73 -28.27 -3.09
C ASN A 187 -0.97 -28.66 -4.56
N ILE A 188 0.13 -28.98 -5.25
CA ILE A 188 0.13 -29.31 -6.68
C ILE A 188 0.43 -30.80 -6.82
N THR A 189 -0.50 -31.54 -7.40
CA THR A 189 -0.33 -32.91 -7.86
C THR A 189 -0.39 -32.94 -9.38
N TRP A 190 0.78 -32.87 -10.01
CA TRP A 190 0.92 -33.13 -11.45
C TRP A 190 1.34 -34.57 -11.67
#